data_359d502b4820860bbe7f67ee68bf26ce
#
_entry.id   359d502b4820860bbe7f67ee68bf26ce
#
_cell.length_a   1.000
_cell.length_b   1.000
_cell.length_c   1.000
_cell.angle_alpha   90.00
_cell.angle_beta   90.00
_cell.angle_gamma   90.00
#
_symmetry.space_group_name_H-M   'P 1'
#
loop_
_entity.id
_entity.type
_entity.pdbx_description
1 polymer ?
#
loop_
_entity_poly.entity_id
_entity_poly.type
_entity_poly.pdbx_seq_one_letter_code
_entity_poly.pdbx_strand_id
1 'polypeptide(L)'
;MITTRFTEMFGVDHPIVQGGMQWVGRAELVAAVANAGALGMITALTQPTPDDLRKEIARCRELTDKPFGVNLTILPAIKPPPYAEYRQAIIESEIGRASCRERV
;
A
#
# COMPACT_ATOMS: atom_id res chain seq x y z
N MET A 1 -18.51 -9.14 -14.95
CA MET A 1 -17.84 -8.44 -13.83
C MET A 1 -18.75 -8.41 -12.62
N ILE A 2 -18.21 -8.70 -11.45
CA ILE A 2 -18.97 -8.67 -10.21
C ILE A 2 -18.85 -7.28 -9.58
N THR A 3 -19.97 -6.59 -9.43
CA THR A 3 -19.99 -5.28 -8.79
C THR A 3 -20.39 -5.44 -7.32
N THR A 4 -19.55 -4.95 -6.42
CA THR A 4 -19.76 -5.00 -4.97
C THR A 4 -19.52 -3.62 -4.36
N ARG A 5 -19.83 -3.46 -3.06
CA ARG A 5 -19.48 -2.24 -2.33
C ARG A 5 -17.98 -2.00 -2.38
N PHE A 6 -17.19 -3.06 -2.32
CA PHE A 6 -15.74 -2.97 -2.39
C PHE A 6 -15.29 -2.39 -3.73
N THR A 7 -15.79 -2.94 -4.86
CA THR A 7 -15.39 -2.45 -6.18
C THR A 7 -15.80 -1.00 -6.40
N GLU A 8 -16.96 -0.60 -5.92
CA GLU A 8 -17.43 0.78 -6.04
C GLU A 8 -16.65 1.73 -5.13
N MET A 9 -16.39 1.32 -3.89
CA MET A 9 -15.68 2.15 -2.91
C MET A 9 -14.23 2.43 -3.31
N PHE A 10 -13.53 1.42 -3.81
CA PHE A 10 -12.12 1.55 -4.16
C PHE A 10 -11.86 1.81 -5.64
N GLY A 11 -12.89 1.79 -6.47
CA GLY A 11 -12.72 2.06 -7.89
C GLY A 11 -11.95 0.98 -8.62
N VAL A 12 -12.10 -0.28 -8.23
CA VAL A 12 -11.45 -1.44 -8.84
C VAL A 12 -12.46 -2.32 -9.56
N ASP A 13 -11.99 -3.15 -10.49
CA ASP A 13 -12.86 -4.01 -11.29
C ASP A 13 -13.26 -5.29 -10.56
N HIS A 14 -12.40 -5.78 -9.67
CA HIS A 14 -12.59 -7.05 -8.97
C HIS A 14 -12.53 -6.87 -7.46
N PRO A 15 -13.36 -7.58 -6.67
CA PRO A 15 -13.34 -7.49 -5.22
C PRO A 15 -12.19 -8.32 -4.62
N ILE A 16 -10.97 -8.01 -5.03
CA ILE A 16 -9.75 -8.73 -4.65
C ILE A 16 -8.74 -7.73 -4.10
N VAL A 17 -8.13 -8.07 -2.97
CA VAL A 17 -7.06 -7.28 -2.34
C VAL A 17 -5.80 -8.11 -2.26
N GLN A 18 -4.70 -7.57 -2.78
CA GLN A 18 -3.37 -8.09 -2.49
C GLN A 18 -2.86 -7.38 -1.24
N GLY A 19 -2.74 -8.12 -0.15
CA GLY A 19 -2.26 -7.57 1.12
C GLY A 19 -0.78 -7.25 1.12
N GLY A 20 -0.32 -6.61 2.19
CA GLY A 20 1.10 -6.32 2.37
C GLY A 20 1.92 -7.60 2.48
N MET A 21 3.02 -7.66 1.75
CA MET A 21 3.97 -8.78 1.78
C MET A 21 5.37 -8.21 1.91
N GLN A 22 6.01 -8.45 3.06
CA GLN A 22 7.34 -7.91 3.30
C GLN A 22 8.34 -8.39 2.24
N TRP A 23 9.17 -7.46 1.75
CA TRP A 23 10.15 -7.63 0.69
C TRP A 23 9.57 -7.88 -0.71
N VAL A 24 8.28 -8.26 -0.82
CA VAL A 24 7.63 -8.58 -2.08
C VAL A 24 6.63 -7.49 -2.50
N GLY A 25 5.93 -6.88 -1.56
CA GLY A 25 4.90 -5.85 -1.81
C GLY A 25 5.49 -4.51 -2.20
N ARG A 26 6.19 -4.47 -3.32
CA ARG A 26 6.82 -3.28 -3.88
C ARG A 26 6.01 -2.76 -5.07
N ALA A 27 6.44 -1.64 -5.63
CA ALA A 27 5.73 -0.95 -6.71
C ALA A 27 5.43 -1.86 -7.92
N GLU A 28 6.35 -2.73 -8.28
CA GLU A 28 6.17 -3.64 -9.44
C GLU A 28 4.98 -4.57 -9.25
N LEU A 29 4.90 -5.25 -8.11
CA LEU A 29 3.79 -6.16 -7.81
C LEU A 29 2.49 -5.40 -7.67
N VAL A 30 2.51 -4.31 -6.92
CA VAL A 30 1.32 -3.50 -6.63
C VAL A 30 0.74 -2.92 -7.93
N ALA A 31 1.59 -2.40 -8.79
CA ALA A 31 1.15 -1.88 -10.08
C ALA A 31 0.57 -2.97 -10.97
N ALA A 32 1.19 -4.16 -10.99
CA ALA A 32 0.68 -5.29 -11.76
C ALA A 32 -0.71 -5.72 -11.28
N VAL A 33 -0.91 -5.78 -9.95
CA VAL A 33 -2.21 -6.10 -9.34
C VAL A 33 -3.24 -5.02 -9.68
N ALA A 34 -2.87 -3.76 -9.55
CA ALA A 34 -3.76 -2.63 -9.85
C ALA A 34 -4.15 -2.61 -11.32
N ASN A 35 -3.20 -2.82 -12.23
CA ASN A 35 -3.47 -2.85 -13.66
C ASN A 35 -4.34 -4.04 -14.07
N ALA A 36 -4.33 -5.10 -13.28
CA ALA A 36 -5.21 -6.25 -13.49
C ALA A 36 -6.63 -6.03 -12.97
N GLY A 37 -6.90 -4.91 -12.31
CA GLY A 37 -8.23 -4.55 -11.83
C GLY A 37 -8.51 -4.89 -10.37
N ALA A 38 -7.50 -5.24 -9.59
CA ALA A 38 -7.63 -5.51 -8.16
C ALA A 38 -6.99 -4.38 -7.33
N LEU A 39 -7.10 -4.44 -6.02
CA LEU A 39 -6.47 -3.46 -5.12
C LEU A 39 -5.16 -4.01 -4.59
N GLY A 40 -4.03 -3.42 -5.01
CA GLY A 40 -2.71 -3.75 -4.50
C GLY A 40 -2.31 -2.87 -3.32
N MET A 41 -1.48 -3.40 -2.43
CA MET A 41 -0.98 -2.69 -1.24
C MET A 41 0.54 -2.70 -1.21
N ILE A 42 1.16 -1.51 -1.19
CA ILE A 42 2.59 -1.37 -0.94
C ILE A 42 2.86 -1.71 0.53
N THR A 43 3.91 -2.48 0.79
CA THR A 43 4.35 -2.78 2.16
C THR A 43 5.31 -1.70 2.63
N ALA A 44 4.84 -0.84 3.54
CA ALA A 44 5.61 0.33 3.97
C ALA A 44 6.95 -0.02 4.60
N LEU A 45 6.99 -1.02 5.48
CA LEU A 45 8.21 -1.36 6.23
C LEU A 45 9.25 -2.13 5.42
N THR A 46 8.96 -2.49 4.17
CA THR A 46 9.98 -2.96 3.22
C THR A 46 10.95 -1.83 2.88
N GLN A 47 10.48 -0.59 2.97
CA GLN A 47 11.30 0.59 2.72
C GLN A 47 12.09 0.95 3.99
N PRO A 48 13.41 1.17 3.90
CA PRO A 48 14.24 1.44 5.07
C PRO A 48 13.88 2.74 5.81
N THR A 49 13.37 3.74 5.08
CA THR A 49 13.03 5.04 5.67
C THR A 49 11.69 5.54 5.13
N PRO A 50 11.03 6.50 5.83
CA PRO A 50 9.81 7.13 5.31
C PRO A 50 10.02 7.81 3.95
N ASP A 51 11.19 8.40 3.70
CA ASP A 51 11.47 9.00 2.40
C ASP A 51 11.56 7.96 1.29
N ASP A 52 12.12 6.79 1.59
CA ASP A 52 12.13 5.67 0.65
C ASP A 52 10.71 5.20 0.33
N LEU A 53 9.81 5.22 1.32
CA LEU A 53 8.40 4.93 1.10
C LEU A 53 7.76 5.94 0.15
N ARG A 54 8.04 7.24 0.32
CA ARG A 54 7.55 8.28 -0.60
C ARG A 54 8.01 8.02 -2.03
N LYS A 55 9.27 7.65 -2.20
CA LYS A 55 9.85 7.30 -3.51
C LYS A 55 9.16 6.09 -4.12
N GLU A 56 8.90 5.06 -3.31
CA GLU A 56 8.23 3.85 -3.77
C GLU A 56 6.79 4.12 -4.20
N ILE A 57 6.07 4.95 -3.45
CA ILE A 57 4.72 5.39 -3.83
C ILE A 57 4.73 6.14 -5.15
N ALA A 58 5.66 7.08 -5.33
CA ALA A 58 5.81 7.83 -6.57
C ALA A 58 6.13 6.90 -7.74
N ARG A 59 6.99 5.92 -7.52
CA ARG A 59 7.34 4.92 -8.53
C ARG A 59 6.13 4.07 -8.92
N CYS A 60 5.31 3.68 -7.95
CA CYS A 60 4.08 2.94 -8.23
C CYS A 60 3.12 3.78 -9.09
N ARG A 61 3.00 5.07 -8.81
CA ARG A 61 2.17 5.98 -9.62
C ARG A 61 2.66 6.15 -11.05
N GLU A 62 3.96 6.00 -11.28
CA GLU A 62 4.50 5.98 -12.64
C GLU A 62 4.15 4.70 -13.39
N LEU A 63 4.01 3.59 -12.68
CA LEU A 63 3.74 2.27 -13.26
C LEU A 63 2.25 2.02 -13.47
N THR A 64 1.37 2.71 -12.75
CA THR A 64 -0.09 2.55 -12.87
C THR A 64 -0.81 3.85 -12.56
N ASP A 65 -1.91 4.09 -13.27
CA ASP A 65 -2.85 5.17 -12.95
C ASP A 65 -4.04 4.66 -12.13
N LYS A 66 -4.05 3.37 -11.79
CA LYS A 66 -5.12 2.73 -11.03
C LYS A 66 -4.94 2.93 -9.53
N PRO A 67 -6.03 2.82 -8.74
CA PRO A 67 -5.93 2.94 -7.29
C PRO A 67 -5.07 1.83 -6.67
N PHE A 68 -4.33 2.19 -5.64
CA PHE A 68 -3.58 1.27 -4.80
C PHE A 68 -3.55 1.79 -3.37
N GLY A 69 -3.14 0.95 -2.43
CA GLY A 69 -3.03 1.33 -1.04
C GLY A 69 -1.64 1.09 -0.48
N VAL A 70 -1.49 1.39 0.80
CA VAL A 70 -0.24 1.18 1.54
C VAL A 70 -0.56 0.46 2.84
N ASN A 71 0.19 -0.59 3.14
CA ASN A 71 0.07 -1.34 4.38
C ASN A 71 1.19 -0.94 5.34
N LEU A 72 0.82 -0.55 6.54
CA LEU A 72 1.76 -0.28 7.63
C LEU A 72 1.52 -1.28 8.75
N THR A 73 2.46 -2.22 8.90
CA THR A 73 2.40 -3.23 9.95
C THR A 73 3.09 -2.71 11.21
N ILE A 74 2.39 -2.74 12.33
CA ILE A 74 2.92 -2.32 13.63
C ILE A 74 3.21 -3.57 14.44
N LEU A 75 4.48 -3.79 14.77
CA LEU A 75 4.94 -4.96 15.52
C LEU A 75 5.68 -4.51 16.77
N PRO A 76 5.57 -5.24 17.90
CA PRO A 76 6.45 -5.02 19.03
C PRO A 76 7.90 -5.25 18.61
N ALA A 77 8.79 -4.32 18.94
CA ALA A 77 10.20 -4.40 18.58
C ALA A 77 11.06 -3.72 19.64
N ILE A 78 12.30 -4.18 19.78
CA ILE A 78 13.27 -3.57 20.67
C ILE A 78 13.60 -2.15 20.20
N LYS A 79 13.73 -1.97 18.88
CA LYS A 79 13.87 -0.66 18.24
C LYS A 79 12.72 -0.49 17.26
N PRO A 80 11.60 0.08 17.70
CA PRO A 80 10.46 0.25 16.79
C PRO A 80 10.79 1.21 15.65
N PRO A 81 10.34 0.91 14.43
CA PRO A 81 10.43 1.87 13.32
C PRO A 81 9.68 3.17 13.64
N PRO A 82 10.00 4.30 12.96
CA PRO A 82 9.28 5.55 13.18
C PRO A 82 7.90 5.52 12.53
N TYR A 83 6.95 4.79 13.12
CA TYR A 83 5.62 4.58 12.58
C TYR A 83 4.87 5.88 12.27
N ALA A 84 5.02 6.88 13.13
CA ALA A 84 4.36 8.17 12.92
C ALA A 84 4.85 8.85 11.65
N GLU A 85 6.15 8.77 11.35
CA GLU A 85 6.74 9.33 10.14
C GLU A 85 6.34 8.56 8.89
N TYR A 86 6.25 7.23 8.97
CA TYR A 86 5.72 6.40 7.88
C TYR A 86 4.26 6.75 7.60
N ARG A 87 3.45 6.88 8.65
CA ARG A 87 2.06 7.27 8.50
C ARG A 87 1.93 8.64 7.86
N GLN A 88 2.77 9.59 8.26
CA GLN A 88 2.78 10.93 7.68
C GLN A 88 3.16 10.89 6.20
N ALA A 89 4.12 10.05 5.81
CA ALA A 89 4.49 9.85 4.42
C ALA A 89 3.30 9.34 3.59
N ILE A 90 2.53 8.42 4.14
CA ILE A 90 1.33 7.88 3.48
C ILE A 90 0.29 8.99 3.29
N ILE A 91 0.04 9.78 4.33
CA ILE A 91 -0.93 10.88 4.29
C ILE A 91 -0.53 11.94 3.27
N GLU A 92 0.73 12.37 3.31
CA GLU A 92 1.27 13.39 2.38
C GLU A 92 1.24 12.93 0.94
N SER A 93 1.34 11.64 0.69
CA SER A 93 1.30 11.06 -0.65
C SER A 93 -0.11 10.97 -1.23
N GLU A 94 -1.13 11.36 -0.48
CA GLU A 94 -2.54 11.41 -0.92
C GLU A 94 -3.04 10.07 -1.47
N ILE A 95 -2.61 8.96 -0.84
CA ILE A 95 -3.01 7.61 -1.27
C ILE A 95 -4.52 7.42 -1.14
N GLY A 96 -5.14 8.02 -0.13
CA GLY A 96 -6.57 7.85 0.17
C GLY A 96 -6.95 6.48 0.69
N ARG A 97 -6.04 5.54 0.65
CA ARG A 97 -6.27 4.16 1.10
C ARG A 97 -5.05 3.66 1.86
N ALA A 98 -5.22 3.36 3.11
CA ALA A 98 -4.17 2.82 3.95
C ALA A 98 -4.71 1.65 4.77
N SER A 99 -3.90 0.64 4.94
CA SER A 99 -4.18 -0.47 5.84
C SER A 99 -3.11 -0.50 6.91
N CYS A 100 -3.50 -0.27 8.14
CA CYS A 100 -2.63 -0.40 9.30
C CYS A 100 -2.96 -1.70 10.01
N ARG A 101 -1.95 -2.50 10.25
CA ARG A 101 -2.11 -3.77 10.94
C ARG A 101 -1.19 -3.85 12.13
N GLU A 102 -1.78 -4.10 13.30
CA GLU A 102 -1.05 -4.35 14.52
C GLU A 102 -1.02 -5.85 14.80
N ARG A 103 0.16 -6.35 15.15
CA ARG A 103 0.33 -7.72 15.64
C ARG A 103 0.95 -7.68 17.03
N VAL A 104 0.39 -8.46 17.89
CA VAL A 104 0.88 -8.61 19.26
C VAL A 104 1.62 -9.93 19.38
#